data_e9539265ac72d8e203cefb5da77968f7
#
_entry.id   e9539265ac72d8e203cefb5da77968f7
#
_cell.length_a   1.000
_cell.length_b   1.000
_cell.length_c   1.000
_cell.angle_alpha   90.00
_cell.angle_beta   90.00
_cell.angle_gamma   90.00
#
_symmetry.space_group_name_H-M   'P 1'
#
loop_
_entity.id
_entity.type
_entity.pdbx_description
1 polymer ?
#
loop_
_entity_poly.entity_id
_entity_poly.type
_entity_poly.pdbx_seq_one_letter_code
_entity_poly.pdbx_strand_id
1 'polypeptide(L)'
;MSKLNRRQLLKAGAALTAAGTLASQAFAQQEFYARPPTLLPARRTARVVVVGGGWGGTTVARKVKQQRPEAEVVLIEPKPLFMSCPMSNLFLAGVKPLEFLVFDYTQVVNDGVVFVQERVLDINRDRRLVRTTGGYLAYDFLVLAPGIDYMYEAIPGYAEVKHLLPVGFKPFEHVALRRMLDRFDETGGELVMYIPNPPYRCPPGPYERAAMLAWRLKTKGVKGKVIVLDANPQPISKAPGFLAAYNDLYKNQLEYIPNTRITGLDYEKKRVKTELGDVPFTLADLIPPMKAAEIVRQVGLGERWANVQPPYFLSEKDERVYLVGDITGNTPYPKSGMIAYVSGNIVARHISQRLGGKALAEIPPELPTNVCYSFVDSEEAIWVSNAYSWDEAAKQIKAQSTVDNQRSAANSTAAYGWAQSLWQDMFGPRA
;
A
#
# COMPACT_ATOMS: atom_id res chain seq x y z
N MET A 1 67.36 -9.71 19.97
CA MET A 1 65.95 -9.39 20.43
C MET A 1 65.65 -7.98 20.01
N SER A 2 64.87 -7.81 18.93
CA SER A 2 64.50 -6.49 18.43
C SER A 2 63.34 -5.92 19.28
N LYS A 3 63.54 -4.73 19.86
CA LYS A 3 62.55 -4.02 20.64
C LYS A 3 61.43 -3.55 19.75
N LEU A 4 60.23 -4.06 19.93
CA LEU A 4 59.00 -3.56 19.26
C LEU A 4 58.78 -2.09 19.59
N ASN A 5 58.62 -1.27 18.55
CA ASN A 5 58.38 0.18 18.65
C ASN A 5 56.95 0.45 19.16
N ARG A 6 56.76 1.49 19.98
CA ARG A 6 55.47 1.92 20.58
C ARG A 6 54.33 2.03 19.55
N ARG A 7 54.67 2.36 18.30
CA ARG A 7 53.72 2.41 17.17
C ARG A 7 53.26 1.04 16.69
N GLN A 8 54.12 0.01 16.80
CA GLN A 8 53.80 -1.38 16.45
C GLN A 8 52.95 -2.05 17.54
N LEU A 9 53.17 -1.69 18.80
CA LEU A 9 52.34 -2.12 19.93
C LEU A 9 50.93 -1.51 19.87
N LEU A 10 50.82 -0.23 19.49
CA LEU A 10 49.49 0.42 19.33
C LEU A 10 48.71 -0.14 18.13
N LYS A 11 49.41 -0.50 17.03
CA LYS A 11 48.77 -1.15 15.87
C LYS A 11 48.35 -2.59 16.19
N ALA A 12 49.11 -3.32 16.97
CA ALA A 12 48.74 -4.65 17.41
C ALA A 12 47.59 -4.64 18.43
N GLY A 13 47.58 -3.67 19.34
CA GLY A 13 46.44 -3.44 20.27
C GLY A 13 45.16 -3.06 19.59
N ALA A 14 45.20 -2.16 18.58
CA ALA A 14 44.05 -1.78 17.79
C ALA A 14 43.49 -2.91 16.91
N ALA A 15 44.37 -3.77 16.39
CA ALA A 15 43.99 -4.95 15.62
C ALA A 15 43.35 -6.04 16.50
N LEU A 16 43.82 -6.22 17.72
CA LEU A 16 43.28 -7.19 18.69
C LEU A 16 41.90 -6.71 19.25
N THR A 17 41.73 -5.42 19.46
CA THR A 17 40.42 -4.86 19.89
C THR A 17 39.39 -4.90 18.74
N ALA A 18 39.79 -4.60 17.51
CA ALA A 18 38.89 -4.70 16.36
C ALA A 18 38.52 -6.16 16.04
N ALA A 19 39.45 -7.09 16.14
CA ALA A 19 39.18 -8.53 15.97
C ALA A 19 38.27 -9.07 17.11
N GLY A 20 38.50 -8.62 18.35
CA GLY A 20 37.67 -9.00 19.51
C GLY A 20 36.25 -8.49 19.41
N THR A 21 36.04 -7.26 18.94
CA THR A 21 34.68 -6.69 18.74
C THR A 21 33.97 -7.35 17.55
N LEU A 22 34.65 -7.66 16.45
CA LEU A 22 34.05 -8.37 15.32
C LEU A 22 33.72 -9.82 15.69
N ALA A 23 34.58 -10.51 16.45
CA ALA A 23 34.27 -11.84 16.95
C ALA A 23 33.14 -11.86 17.94
N SER A 24 33.07 -10.89 18.87
CA SER A 24 31.94 -10.80 19.85
C SER A 24 30.62 -10.43 19.16
N GLN A 25 30.63 -9.61 18.12
CA GLN A 25 29.45 -9.34 17.33
C GLN A 25 29.02 -10.55 16.49
N ALA A 26 29.96 -11.29 15.90
CA ALA A 26 29.66 -12.53 15.18
C ALA A 26 29.14 -13.62 16.11
N PHE A 27 29.72 -13.76 17.31
CA PHE A 27 29.22 -14.70 18.36
C PHE A 27 27.85 -14.29 18.87
N ALA A 28 27.61 -13.02 19.17
CA ALA A 28 26.30 -12.52 19.58
C ALA A 28 25.25 -12.69 18.48
N GLN A 29 25.64 -12.50 17.23
CA GLN A 29 24.78 -12.74 16.07
C GLN A 29 24.50 -14.24 15.89
N GLN A 30 25.48 -15.10 16.09
CA GLN A 30 25.33 -16.55 15.99
C GLN A 30 24.51 -17.14 17.16
N GLU A 31 24.66 -16.63 18.39
CA GLU A 31 23.79 -17.00 19.51
C GLU A 31 22.35 -16.48 19.34
N PHE A 32 22.18 -15.28 18.78
CA PHE A 32 20.86 -14.73 18.45
C PHE A 32 20.13 -15.60 17.43
N TYR A 33 20.83 -16.16 16.43
CA TYR A 33 20.26 -17.11 15.46
C TYR A 33 20.11 -18.54 16.02
N ALA A 34 20.93 -18.93 16.99
CA ALA A 34 20.85 -20.25 17.61
C ALA A 34 19.71 -20.38 18.63
N ARG A 35 19.34 -19.30 19.32
CA ARG A 35 18.26 -19.22 20.30
C ARG A 35 17.55 -17.87 20.21
N PRO A 36 16.80 -17.64 19.14
CA PRO A 36 16.12 -16.36 18.99
C PRO A 36 15.07 -16.18 20.08
N PRO A 37 14.92 -14.98 20.68
CA PRO A 37 13.84 -14.68 21.59
C PRO A 37 12.49 -14.88 20.86
N THR A 38 11.57 -15.56 21.49
CA THR A 38 10.23 -15.76 20.97
C THR A 38 9.34 -14.59 21.42
N LEU A 39 8.63 -13.94 20.49
CA LEU A 39 7.69 -12.86 20.81
C LEU A 39 6.50 -13.33 21.63
N LEU A 40 6.06 -14.55 21.38
CA LEU A 40 4.93 -15.17 22.09
C LEU A 40 5.33 -16.57 22.55
N PRO A 41 4.77 -17.04 23.69
CA PRO A 41 5.06 -18.35 24.22
C PRO A 41 4.66 -19.48 23.27
N ALA A 42 5.17 -20.69 23.53
CA ALA A 42 4.70 -21.90 22.87
C ALA A 42 3.19 -22.07 23.10
N ARG A 43 2.48 -22.53 22.08
CA ARG A 43 1.03 -22.62 22.09
C ARG A 43 0.53 -24.04 21.82
N ARG A 44 -0.74 -24.28 22.18
CA ARG A 44 -1.42 -25.57 21.91
C ARG A 44 -2.36 -25.51 20.69
N THR A 45 -2.60 -24.30 20.14
CA THR A 45 -3.51 -24.06 19.01
C THR A 45 -2.76 -23.60 17.78
N ALA A 46 -3.37 -23.71 16.61
CA ALA A 46 -2.81 -23.22 15.37
C ALA A 46 -2.65 -21.68 15.41
N ARG A 47 -1.55 -21.20 14.83
CA ARG A 47 -1.23 -19.76 14.76
C ARG A 47 -1.28 -19.26 13.31
N VAL A 48 -2.09 -18.25 13.10
CA VAL A 48 -2.14 -17.48 11.85
C VAL A 48 -1.42 -16.16 12.06
N VAL A 49 -0.34 -15.93 11.32
CA VAL A 49 0.42 -14.67 11.37
C VAL A 49 0.05 -13.85 10.15
N VAL A 50 -0.36 -12.60 10.38
CA VAL A 50 -0.73 -11.63 9.35
C VAL A 50 0.26 -10.47 9.40
N VAL A 51 0.94 -10.19 8.29
CA VAL A 51 1.92 -9.13 8.15
C VAL A 51 1.32 -7.97 7.37
N GLY A 52 1.17 -6.82 8.05
CA GLY A 52 0.59 -5.60 7.52
C GLY A 52 -0.85 -5.37 7.97
N GLY A 53 -1.09 -4.27 8.69
CA GLY A 53 -2.38 -3.85 9.24
C GLY A 53 -3.19 -2.95 8.31
N GLY A 54 -3.01 -3.08 6.98
CA GLY A 54 -3.80 -2.38 5.97
C GLY A 54 -5.18 -3.02 5.74
N TRP A 55 -5.85 -2.62 4.65
CA TRP A 55 -7.17 -3.11 4.26
C TRP A 55 -7.28 -4.64 4.26
N GLY A 56 -6.34 -5.33 3.62
CA GLY A 56 -6.39 -6.79 3.52
C GLY A 56 -6.02 -7.49 4.82
N GLY A 57 -4.91 -7.09 5.45
CA GLY A 57 -4.41 -7.80 6.62
C GLY A 57 -5.30 -7.65 7.85
N THR A 58 -5.82 -6.45 8.14
CA THR A 58 -6.80 -6.25 9.22
C THR A 58 -8.06 -7.07 9.00
N THR A 59 -8.55 -7.11 7.74
CA THR A 59 -9.71 -7.94 7.39
C THR A 59 -9.43 -9.42 7.64
N VAL A 60 -8.29 -9.95 7.15
CA VAL A 60 -7.93 -11.37 7.41
C VAL A 60 -7.86 -11.64 8.89
N ALA A 61 -7.10 -10.85 9.64
CA ALA A 61 -6.88 -11.09 11.07
C ALA A 61 -8.19 -11.15 11.85
N ARG A 62 -9.05 -10.15 11.65
CA ARG A 62 -10.34 -10.07 12.32
C ARG A 62 -11.29 -11.19 11.92
N LYS A 63 -11.42 -11.46 10.60
CA LYS A 63 -12.34 -12.49 10.09
C LYS A 63 -11.90 -13.91 10.43
N VAL A 64 -10.60 -14.22 10.43
CA VAL A 64 -10.12 -15.53 10.91
C VAL A 64 -10.46 -15.70 12.38
N LYS A 65 -10.20 -14.68 13.22
CA LYS A 65 -10.50 -14.75 14.65
C LYS A 65 -11.99 -14.92 14.94
N GLN A 66 -12.86 -14.23 14.20
CA GLN A 66 -14.31 -14.38 14.31
C GLN A 66 -14.79 -15.78 13.91
N GLN A 67 -14.21 -16.40 12.88
CA GLN A 67 -14.59 -17.71 12.36
C GLN A 67 -13.94 -18.86 13.13
N ARG A 68 -12.79 -18.64 13.76
CA ARG A 68 -11.98 -19.60 14.53
C ARG A 68 -11.51 -18.97 15.83
N PRO A 69 -12.42 -18.83 16.82
CA PRO A 69 -12.07 -18.19 18.08
C PRO A 69 -10.93 -18.90 18.85
N GLU A 70 -10.78 -20.23 18.63
CA GLU A 70 -9.73 -21.04 19.21
C GLU A 70 -8.34 -20.80 18.62
N ALA A 71 -8.26 -20.30 17.38
CA ALA A 71 -6.98 -20.02 16.72
C ALA A 71 -6.30 -18.80 17.33
N GLU A 72 -4.96 -18.85 17.44
CA GLU A 72 -4.18 -17.68 17.76
C GLU A 72 -3.90 -16.89 16.50
N VAL A 73 -4.52 -15.71 16.37
CA VAL A 73 -4.33 -14.81 15.24
C VAL A 73 -3.47 -13.64 15.67
N VAL A 74 -2.35 -13.43 14.98
CA VAL A 74 -1.38 -12.37 15.27
C VAL A 74 -1.31 -11.41 14.09
N LEU A 75 -1.58 -10.13 14.34
CA LEU A 75 -1.43 -9.06 13.35
C LEU A 75 -0.18 -8.26 13.68
N ILE A 76 0.79 -8.25 12.75
CA ILE A 76 2.05 -7.49 12.88
C ILE A 76 1.96 -6.24 12.01
N GLU A 77 1.98 -5.07 12.63
CA GLU A 77 1.94 -3.77 11.96
C GLU A 77 2.78 -2.75 12.76
N PRO A 78 3.78 -2.08 12.14
CA PRO A 78 4.62 -1.14 12.87
C PRO A 78 3.92 0.17 13.26
N LYS A 79 2.80 0.53 12.63
CA LYS A 79 2.08 1.76 12.93
C LYS A 79 0.94 1.50 13.92
N PRO A 80 0.78 2.35 14.94
CA PRO A 80 -0.30 2.20 15.93
C PRO A 80 -1.69 2.53 15.38
N LEU A 81 -1.74 3.19 14.24
CA LEU A 81 -2.98 3.66 13.61
C LEU A 81 -3.03 3.26 12.14
N PHE A 82 -4.22 2.91 11.70
CA PHE A 82 -4.56 2.77 10.29
C PHE A 82 -4.98 4.12 9.70
N MET A 83 -4.63 4.36 8.46
CA MET A 83 -5.15 5.47 7.66
C MET A 83 -5.64 4.94 6.31
N SER A 84 -6.89 5.27 5.97
CA SER A 84 -7.49 4.89 4.70
C SER A 84 -6.91 5.68 3.52
N CYS A 85 -6.47 4.98 2.46
CA CYS A 85 -6.17 5.59 1.16
C CYS A 85 -7.46 5.94 0.38
N PRO A 86 -8.47 5.04 0.25
CA PRO A 86 -9.79 5.45 -0.19
C PRO A 86 -10.30 6.65 0.60
N MET A 87 -10.90 7.62 -0.07
CA MET A 87 -11.36 8.91 0.46
C MET A 87 -10.25 9.92 0.83
N SER A 88 -8.96 9.57 0.71
CA SER A 88 -7.87 10.46 1.15
C SER A 88 -7.74 11.74 0.30
N ASN A 89 -8.20 11.73 -0.95
CA ASN A 89 -8.22 12.94 -1.78
C ASN A 89 -9.19 14.01 -1.24
N LEU A 90 -10.26 13.61 -0.52
CA LEU A 90 -11.12 14.55 0.21
C LEU A 90 -10.38 15.27 1.34
N PHE A 91 -9.46 14.58 2.02
CA PHE A 91 -8.58 15.20 3.00
C PHE A 91 -7.58 16.15 2.34
N LEU A 92 -6.94 15.74 1.25
CA LEU A 92 -6.00 16.60 0.52
C LEU A 92 -6.66 17.87 0.00
N ALA A 93 -7.89 17.75 -0.52
CA ALA A 93 -8.67 18.89 -0.97
C ALA A 93 -9.19 19.80 0.17
N GLY A 94 -9.27 19.30 1.39
CA GLY A 94 -9.78 20.04 2.54
C GLY A 94 -11.29 19.85 2.78
N VAL A 95 -11.92 18.90 2.11
CA VAL A 95 -13.35 18.55 2.28
C VAL A 95 -13.57 17.79 3.59
N LYS A 96 -12.64 16.91 3.96
CA LYS A 96 -12.70 16.11 5.19
C LYS A 96 -11.46 16.31 6.05
N PRO A 97 -11.58 16.25 7.39
CA PRO A 97 -10.44 16.27 8.30
C PRO A 97 -9.71 14.92 8.31
N LEU A 98 -8.50 14.86 8.91
CA LEU A 98 -7.69 13.66 8.99
C LEU A 98 -8.40 12.54 9.76
N GLU A 99 -9.09 12.88 10.83
CA GLU A 99 -9.81 11.97 11.73
C GLU A 99 -10.86 11.15 10.97
N PHE A 100 -11.39 11.67 9.87
CA PHE A 100 -12.32 10.94 9.00
C PHE A 100 -11.70 9.65 8.41
N LEU A 101 -10.37 9.62 8.24
CA LEU A 101 -9.64 8.53 7.59
C LEU A 101 -8.89 7.61 8.56
N VAL A 102 -8.74 8.01 9.83
CA VAL A 102 -7.85 7.33 10.78
C VAL A 102 -8.65 6.45 11.74
N PHE A 103 -8.13 5.25 12.00
CA PHE A 103 -8.71 4.26 12.92
C PHE A 103 -7.59 3.63 13.75
N ASP A 104 -7.90 3.26 14.99
CA ASP A 104 -7.04 2.44 15.82
C ASP A 104 -7.39 0.94 15.70
N TYR A 105 -6.60 0.10 16.33
CA TYR A 105 -6.79 -1.35 16.32
C TYR A 105 -7.50 -1.88 17.58
N THR A 106 -8.09 -1.01 18.40
CA THR A 106 -8.71 -1.38 19.68
C THR A 106 -9.77 -2.47 19.50
N GLN A 107 -10.68 -2.31 18.53
CA GLN A 107 -11.71 -3.32 18.29
C GLN A 107 -11.12 -4.63 17.75
N VAL A 108 -10.07 -4.57 16.95
CA VAL A 108 -9.35 -5.76 16.44
C VAL A 108 -8.77 -6.56 17.61
N VAL A 109 -8.19 -5.87 18.60
CA VAL A 109 -7.67 -6.47 19.84
C VAL A 109 -8.81 -7.01 20.71
N ASN A 110 -9.89 -6.26 20.86
CA ASN A 110 -11.08 -6.69 21.62
C ASN A 110 -11.73 -7.94 21.05
N ASP A 111 -11.66 -8.13 19.73
CA ASP A 111 -12.12 -9.37 19.05
C ASP A 111 -11.17 -10.57 19.33
N GLY A 112 -10.04 -10.35 20.02
CA GLY A 112 -9.08 -11.39 20.43
C GLY A 112 -7.91 -11.61 19.47
N VAL A 113 -7.65 -10.68 18.55
CA VAL A 113 -6.43 -10.67 17.74
C VAL A 113 -5.27 -10.15 18.56
N VAL A 114 -4.14 -10.82 18.54
CA VAL A 114 -2.91 -10.34 19.16
C VAL A 114 -2.28 -9.31 18.25
N PHE A 115 -2.29 -8.05 18.64
CA PHE A 115 -1.64 -6.97 17.89
C PHE A 115 -0.18 -6.82 18.31
N VAL A 116 0.74 -6.94 17.34
CA VAL A 116 2.17 -6.82 17.55
C VAL A 116 2.66 -5.59 16.79
N GLN A 117 2.98 -4.53 17.53
CA GLN A 117 3.47 -3.27 16.95
C GLN A 117 4.96 -3.37 16.63
N GLU A 118 5.30 -4.15 15.62
CA GLU A 118 6.67 -4.49 15.22
C GLU A 118 6.84 -4.42 13.70
N ARG A 119 8.09 -4.26 13.29
CA ARG A 119 8.47 -4.38 11.88
C ARG A 119 8.96 -5.80 11.58
N VAL A 120 8.40 -6.41 10.55
CA VAL A 120 8.95 -7.67 10.01
C VAL A 120 10.23 -7.38 9.25
N LEU A 121 11.29 -8.09 9.60
CA LEU A 121 12.64 -7.95 9.02
C LEU A 121 12.96 -9.09 8.06
N ASP A 122 12.41 -10.29 8.31
CA ASP A 122 12.70 -11.49 7.52
C ASP A 122 11.64 -12.57 7.76
N ILE A 123 11.53 -13.53 6.84
CA ILE A 123 10.65 -14.69 6.95
C ILE A 123 11.39 -15.93 6.45
N ASN A 124 11.63 -16.87 7.36
CA ASN A 124 12.16 -18.17 7.01
C ASN A 124 10.99 -19.14 6.77
N ARG A 125 10.65 -19.42 5.51
CA ARG A 125 9.51 -20.25 5.12
C ARG A 125 9.72 -21.73 5.47
N ASP A 126 10.93 -22.24 5.33
CA ASP A 126 11.25 -23.65 5.64
C ASP A 126 11.07 -23.96 7.12
N ARG A 127 11.46 -23.02 8.00
CA ARG A 127 11.28 -23.12 9.45
C ARG A 127 9.95 -22.57 9.93
N ARG A 128 9.17 -21.92 9.07
CA ARG A 128 7.90 -21.23 9.38
C ARG A 128 8.07 -20.19 10.50
N LEU A 129 9.06 -19.35 10.37
CA LEU A 129 9.38 -18.30 11.34
C LEU A 129 9.34 -16.93 10.69
N VAL A 130 8.66 -15.99 11.34
CA VAL A 130 8.73 -14.56 11.04
C VAL A 130 9.67 -13.91 12.02
N ARG A 131 10.66 -13.16 11.53
CA ARG A 131 11.57 -12.33 12.32
C ARG A 131 11.09 -10.89 12.32
N THR A 132 10.95 -10.34 13.51
CA THR A 132 10.62 -8.92 13.73
C THR A 132 11.75 -8.18 14.43
N THR A 133 11.56 -6.88 14.69
CA THR A 133 12.47 -6.08 15.51
C THR A 133 12.59 -6.58 16.95
N GLY A 134 11.54 -7.20 17.50
CA GLY A 134 11.49 -7.70 18.90
C GLY A 134 11.79 -9.19 19.07
N GLY A 135 11.84 -9.99 17.97
CA GLY A 135 12.11 -11.42 18.08
C GLY A 135 11.49 -12.26 16.96
N TYR A 136 11.23 -13.52 17.26
CA TYR A 136 10.71 -14.50 16.30
C TYR A 136 9.33 -15.00 16.67
N LEU A 137 8.55 -15.32 15.65
CA LEU A 137 7.20 -15.84 15.76
C LEU A 137 6.98 -16.99 14.78
N ALA A 138 6.65 -18.18 15.28
CA ALA A 138 6.31 -19.31 14.45
C ALA A 138 4.86 -19.21 13.94
N TYR A 139 4.58 -19.75 12.76
CA TYR A 139 3.25 -19.78 12.16
C TYR A 139 2.88 -21.15 11.59
N ASP A 140 1.58 -21.43 11.51
CA ASP A 140 1.01 -22.51 10.71
C ASP A 140 0.53 -22.00 9.36
N PHE A 141 -0.05 -20.79 9.35
CA PHE A 141 -0.39 -20.04 8.14
C PHE A 141 0.17 -18.62 8.24
N LEU A 142 0.70 -18.14 7.13
CA LEU A 142 1.21 -16.78 6.98
C LEU A 142 0.39 -16.02 5.94
N VAL A 143 -0.01 -14.80 6.28
CA VAL A 143 -0.65 -13.89 5.33
C VAL A 143 0.24 -12.66 5.15
N LEU A 144 0.63 -12.37 3.92
CA LEU A 144 1.37 -11.18 3.58
C LEU A 144 0.43 -10.14 2.94
N ALA A 145 0.30 -9.01 3.59
CA ALA A 145 -0.48 -7.85 3.15
C ALA A 145 0.27 -6.52 3.38
N PRO A 146 1.61 -6.45 3.13
CA PRO A 146 2.42 -5.28 3.49
C PRO A 146 2.21 -4.08 2.57
N GLY A 147 1.46 -4.22 1.47
CA GLY A 147 1.20 -3.17 0.50
C GLY A 147 2.36 -2.93 -0.46
N ILE A 148 2.53 -1.65 -0.88
CA ILE A 148 3.46 -1.26 -1.95
C ILE A 148 4.70 -0.54 -1.42
N ASP A 149 5.74 -0.55 -2.27
CA ASP A 149 6.86 0.38 -2.23
C ASP A 149 6.97 1.17 -3.54
N TYR A 150 7.63 2.33 -3.47
CA TYR A 150 7.90 3.19 -4.63
C TYR A 150 9.25 2.86 -5.26
N MET A 151 9.31 2.97 -6.57
CA MET A 151 10.53 2.87 -7.38
C MET A 151 11.03 4.29 -7.69
N TYR A 152 11.54 4.99 -6.67
CA TYR A 152 12.02 6.36 -6.81
C TYR A 152 13.14 6.50 -7.84
N GLU A 153 13.98 5.45 -7.96
CA GLU A 153 15.07 5.33 -8.91
C GLU A 153 14.63 5.33 -10.38
N ALA A 154 13.36 5.05 -10.62
CA ALA A 154 12.78 5.09 -11.98
C ALA A 154 12.62 6.52 -12.52
N ILE A 155 12.76 7.53 -11.68
CA ILE A 155 12.73 8.95 -12.05
C ILE A 155 14.05 9.57 -11.63
N PRO A 156 15.00 9.79 -12.57
CA PRO A 156 16.28 10.40 -12.28
C PRO A 156 16.15 11.72 -11.50
N GLY A 157 16.90 11.86 -10.41
CA GLY A 157 16.85 13.03 -9.52
C GLY A 157 15.76 12.98 -8.44
N TYR A 158 14.87 11.95 -8.43
CA TYR A 158 13.82 11.88 -7.41
C TYR A 158 14.32 11.22 -6.11
N ALA A 159 15.11 10.16 -6.21
CA ALA A 159 15.55 9.40 -5.06
C ALA A 159 16.28 10.25 -4.01
N GLU A 160 17.04 11.24 -4.44
CA GLU A 160 17.80 12.16 -3.62
C GLU A 160 16.90 13.11 -2.82
N VAL A 161 15.75 13.48 -3.39
CA VAL A 161 14.82 14.47 -2.84
C VAL A 161 13.48 13.88 -2.40
N LYS A 162 13.35 12.55 -2.36
CA LYS A 162 12.10 11.86 -2.00
C LYS A 162 11.51 12.27 -0.65
N HIS A 163 12.37 12.72 0.29
CA HIS A 163 11.96 13.19 1.61
C HIS A 163 11.29 14.58 1.56
N LEU A 164 11.44 15.33 0.46
CA LEU A 164 10.83 16.63 0.22
C LEU A 164 9.52 16.53 -0.57
N LEU A 165 9.26 15.40 -1.21
CA LEU A 165 8.11 15.18 -2.10
C LEU A 165 7.31 13.94 -1.67
N PRO A 166 6.42 14.07 -0.68
CA PRO A 166 5.55 12.98 -0.23
C PRO A 166 4.56 12.60 -1.35
N VAL A 167 4.49 11.31 -1.69
CA VAL A 167 3.67 10.82 -2.80
C VAL A 167 2.17 10.69 -2.41
N GLY A 168 1.87 10.40 -1.15
CA GLY A 168 0.50 10.29 -0.67
C GLY A 168 -0.26 9.06 -1.18
N PHE A 169 0.42 7.92 -1.34
CA PHE A 169 -0.17 6.61 -1.60
C PHE A 169 0.19 5.58 -0.51
N LYS A 170 1.01 5.96 0.47
CA LYS A 170 1.20 5.21 1.71
C LYS A 170 0.55 5.96 2.88
N PRO A 171 0.12 5.24 3.95
CA PRO A 171 -0.49 5.86 5.11
C PRO A 171 0.36 6.98 5.70
N PHE A 172 -0.28 8.08 6.07
CA PHE A 172 0.28 9.29 6.69
C PHE A 172 1.17 10.19 5.80
N GLU A 173 1.60 9.76 4.61
CA GLU A 173 2.25 10.67 3.66
C GLU A 173 1.34 11.85 3.26
N HIS A 174 0.03 11.60 3.25
CA HIS A 174 -1.00 12.60 2.97
C HIS A 174 -0.94 13.80 3.91
N VAL A 175 -0.48 13.63 5.16
CA VAL A 175 -0.34 14.74 6.11
C VAL A 175 0.74 15.71 5.67
N ALA A 176 1.88 15.19 5.20
CA ALA A 176 2.95 16.02 4.67
C ALA A 176 2.55 16.69 3.35
N LEU A 177 1.93 15.94 2.45
CA LEU A 177 1.41 16.48 1.18
C LEU A 177 0.36 17.58 1.43
N ARG A 178 -0.57 17.37 2.37
CA ARG A 178 -1.56 18.37 2.73
C ARG A 178 -0.93 19.66 3.24
N ARG A 179 0.12 19.59 4.08
CA ARG A 179 0.86 20.78 4.54
C ARG A 179 1.54 21.53 3.39
N MET A 180 2.00 20.81 2.37
CA MET A 180 2.55 21.45 1.16
C MET A 180 1.45 22.15 0.36
N LEU A 181 0.28 21.53 0.22
CA LEU A 181 -0.88 22.13 -0.42
C LEU A 181 -1.40 23.36 0.33
N ASP A 182 -1.40 23.33 1.67
CA ASP A 182 -1.79 24.51 2.48
C ASP A 182 -0.85 25.69 2.24
N ARG A 183 0.46 25.46 2.12
CA ARG A 183 1.43 26.51 1.72
C ARG A 183 1.28 26.95 0.27
N PHE A 184 0.96 26.02 -0.62
CA PHE A 184 0.70 26.34 -2.02
C PHE A 184 -0.53 27.23 -2.20
N ASP A 185 -1.56 27.10 -1.36
CA ASP A 185 -2.72 27.99 -1.39
C ASP A 185 -2.35 29.48 -1.17
N GLU A 186 -1.28 29.74 -0.41
CA GLU A 186 -0.81 31.10 -0.13
C GLU A 186 0.00 31.69 -1.30
N THR A 187 0.75 30.86 -2.02
CA THR A 187 1.66 31.28 -3.09
C THR A 187 1.05 31.17 -4.48
N GLY A 188 0.24 30.17 -4.70
CA GLY A 188 -0.25 29.79 -6.03
C GLY A 188 0.86 29.27 -6.95
N GLY A 189 0.62 29.33 -8.26
CA GLY A 189 1.56 28.90 -9.29
C GLY A 189 1.20 27.54 -9.91
N GLU A 190 2.20 26.80 -10.41
CA GLU A 190 2.01 25.52 -11.06
C GLU A 190 2.13 24.36 -10.08
N LEU A 191 1.05 23.59 -9.90
CA LEU A 191 1.06 22.31 -9.23
C LEU A 191 1.19 21.21 -10.29
N VAL A 192 2.39 20.64 -10.43
CA VAL A 192 2.65 19.60 -11.42
C VAL A 192 2.44 18.23 -10.82
N MET A 193 1.53 17.46 -11.39
CA MET A 193 1.29 16.05 -11.06
C MET A 193 1.85 15.15 -12.14
N TYR A 194 2.40 13.98 -11.76
CA TYR A 194 2.78 12.94 -12.70
C TYR A 194 2.08 11.63 -12.41
N ILE A 195 1.55 10.98 -13.45
CA ILE A 195 0.87 9.68 -13.38
C ILE A 195 1.65 8.66 -14.19
N PRO A 196 2.20 7.60 -13.57
CA PRO A 196 3.00 6.59 -14.25
C PRO A 196 2.13 5.60 -15.03
N ASN A 197 2.76 4.77 -15.88
CA ASN A 197 2.07 3.61 -16.44
C ASN A 197 1.71 2.59 -15.36
N PRO A 198 0.58 1.86 -15.50
CA PRO A 198 0.18 0.82 -14.57
C PRO A 198 1.16 -0.38 -14.61
N PRO A 199 1.14 -1.26 -13.60
CA PRO A 199 0.23 -1.25 -12.45
C PRO A 199 0.76 -0.39 -11.29
N TYR A 200 -0.15 0.35 -10.67
CA TYR A 200 0.08 1.11 -9.45
C TYR A 200 -1.17 1.07 -8.54
N ARG A 201 -1.01 1.43 -7.25
CA ARG A 201 -2.11 1.46 -6.27
C ARG A 201 -3.15 2.51 -6.65
N CYS A 202 -4.45 2.14 -6.55
CA CYS A 202 -5.60 2.98 -6.79
C CYS A 202 -5.62 3.57 -8.22
N PRO A 203 -5.91 2.75 -9.26
CA PRO A 203 -5.86 3.21 -10.66
C PRO A 203 -6.59 4.53 -10.93
N PRO A 204 -7.80 4.81 -10.39
CA PRO A 204 -8.46 6.11 -10.58
C PRO A 204 -7.94 7.21 -9.63
N GLY A 205 -7.18 6.86 -8.58
CA GLY A 205 -6.80 7.79 -7.50
C GLY A 205 -6.06 9.05 -7.95
N PRO A 206 -5.08 8.98 -8.86
CA PRO A 206 -4.40 10.16 -9.38
C PRO A 206 -5.33 11.12 -10.12
N TYR A 207 -6.27 10.59 -10.91
CA TYR A 207 -7.23 11.39 -11.68
C TYR A 207 -8.26 12.06 -10.76
N GLU A 208 -8.74 11.35 -9.74
CA GLU A 208 -9.55 11.92 -8.67
C GLU A 208 -8.79 13.03 -7.93
N ARG A 209 -7.52 12.80 -7.58
CA ARG A 209 -6.67 13.79 -6.93
C ARG A 209 -6.57 15.06 -7.77
N ALA A 210 -6.35 14.93 -9.08
CA ALA A 210 -6.29 16.07 -9.97
C ALA A 210 -7.58 16.91 -9.96
N ALA A 211 -8.76 16.25 -10.04
CA ALA A 211 -10.06 16.92 -9.93
C ALA A 211 -10.22 17.63 -8.58
N MET A 212 -9.90 16.92 -7.49
CA MET A 212 -10.06 17.45 -6.12
C MET A 212 -9.12 18.60 -5.80
N LEU A 213 -7.89 18.58 -6.35
CA LEU A 213 -6.95 19.71 -6.22
C LEU A 213 -7.39 20.89 -7.08
N ALA A 214 -7.89 20.68 -8.28
CA ALA A 214 -8.48 21.74 -9.10
C ALA A 214 -9.73 22.35 -8.42
N TRP A 215 -10.57 21.53 -7.80
CA TRP A 215 -11.69 21.97 -6.96
C TRP A 215 -11.20 22.87 -5.81
N ARG A 216 -10.14 22.44 -5.11
CA ARG A 216 -9.53 23.22 -4.02
C ARG A 216 -9.05 24.58 -4.48
N LEU A 217 -8.32 24.65 -5.61
CA LEU A 217 -7.85 25.91 -6.15
C LEU A 217 -9.02 26.84 -6.51
N LYS A 218 -10.04 26.29 -7.17
CA LYS A 218 -11.22 27.03 -7.59
C LYS A 218 -12.00 27.60 -6.40
N THR A 219 -12.29 26.77 -5.41
CA THR A 219 -13.11 27.17 -4.26
C THR A 219 -12.42 28.11 -3.30
N LYS A 220 -11.09 28.03 -3.19
CA LYS A 220 -10.27 28.94 -2.38
C LYS A 220 -9.82 30.18 -3.13
N GLY A 221 -10.09 30.29 -4.43
CA GLY A 221 -9.64 31.42 -5.25
C GLY A 221 -8.11 31.50 -5.41
N VAL A 222 -7.41 30.35 -5.31
CA VAL A 222 -5.96 30.29 -5.44
C VAL A 222 -5.55 30.59 -6.88
N LYS A 223 -4.63 31.53 -7.08
CA LYS A 223 -4.05 31.84 -8.38
C LYS A 223 -3.04 30.77 -8.79
N GLY A 224 -3.53 29.62 -9.26
CA GLY A 224 -2.72 28.48 -9.61
C GLY A 224 -3.40 27.53 -10.58
N LYS A 225 -2.64 26.58 -11.08
CA LYS A 225 -3.08 25.57 -12.02
C LYS A 225 -2.53 24.20 -11.66
N VAL A 226 -3.35 23.16 -11.76
CA VAL A 226 -2.93 21.77 -11.70
C VAL A 226 -2.55 21.34 -13.12
N ILE A 227 -1.30 20.94 -13.34
CA ILE A 227 -0.79 20.40 -14.62
C ILE A 227 -0.57 18.90 -14.42
N VAL A 228 -1.34 18.08 -15.12
CA VAL A 228 -1.28 16.63 -15.03
C VAL A 228 -0.49 16.08 -16.21
N LEU A 229 0.71 15.57 -15.96
CA LEU A 229 1.52 14.84 -16.93
C LEU A 229 1.19 13.36 -16.80
N ASP A 230 0.47 12.81 -17.76
CA ASP A 230 0.05 11.40 -17.74
C ASP A 230 0.85 10.58 -18.75
N ALA A 231 1.56 9.56 -18.28
CA ALA A 231 2.29 8.63 -19.15
C ALA A 231 1.35 7.76 -20.02
N ASN A 232 0.05 7.80 -19.77
CA ASN A 232 -0.97 7.04 -20.45
C ASN A 232 -1.68 7.89 -21.52
N PRO A 233 -2.28 7.28 -22.57
CA PRO A 233 -2.98 8.00 -23.62
C PRO A 233 -4.30 8.67 -23.15
N GLN A 234 -4.84 8.20 -22.03
CA GLN A 234 -6.03 8.74 -21.36
C GLN A 234 -6.08 8.19 -19.93
N PRO A 235 -6.96 8.69 -19.05
CA PRO A 235 -7.17 8.10 -17.75
C PRO A 235 -7.45 6.60 -17.85
N ILE A 236 -6.68 5.77 -17.11
CA ILE A 236 -6.76 4.30 -17.20
C ILE A 236 -8.01 3.70 -16.55
N SER A 237 -8.85 4.54 -15.96
CA SER A 237 -10.12 4.15 -15.36
C SER A 237 -11.09 5.33 -15.46
N LYS A 238 -12.33 5.09 -15.84
CA LYS A 238 -13.41 6.10 -15.91
C LYS A 238 -13.03 7.33 -16.77
N ALA A 239 -12.29 7.12 -17.87
CA ALA A 239 -11.74 8.21 -18.69
C ALA A 239 -12.79 9.23 -19.12
N PRO A 240 -13.97 8.85 -19.71
CA PRO A 240 -14.96 9.83 -20.13
C PRO A 240 -15.47 10.69 -18.96
N GLY A 241 -15.68 10.10 -17.77
CA GLY A 241 -16.16 10.82 -16.59
C GLY A 241 -15.15 11.85 -16.07
N PHE A 242 -13.86 11.47 -15.95
CA PHE A 242 -12.82 12.41 -15.54
C PHE A 242 -12.59 13.52 -16.55
N LEU A 243 -12.49 13.20 -17.85
CA LEU A 243 -12.27 14.20 -18.89
C LEU A 243 -13.44 15.19 -18.98
N ALA A 244 -14.68 14.70 -18.85
CA ALA A 244 -15.86 15.58 -18.75
C ALA A 244 -15.76 16.50 -17.53
N ALA A 245 -15.44 15.96 -16.33
CA ALA A 245 -15.30 16.78 -15.14
C ALA A 245 -14.19 17.84 -15.28
N TYR A 246 -13.03 17.49 -15.86
CA TYR A 246 -11.94 18.45 -16.09
C TYR A 246 -12.36 19.59 -17.00
N ASN A 247 -13.06 19.29 -18.09
CA ASN A 247 -13.50 20.28 -19.08
C ASN A 247 -14.65 21.15 -18.56
N ASP A 248 -15.62 20.54 -17.88
CA ASP A 248 -16.83 21.25 -17.44
C ASP A 248 -16.57 22.08 -16.16
N LEU A 249 -15.84 21.51 -15.21
CA LEU A 249 -15.71 22.10 -13.87
C LEU A 249 -14.43 22.91 -13.70
N TYR A 250 -13.32 22.52 -14.38
CA TYR A 250 -11.97 22.99 -14.07
C TYR A 250 -11.15 23.47 -15.26
N LYS A 251 -11.79 23.88 -16.33
CA LYS A 251 -11.14 24.36 -17.57
C LYS A 251 -10.01 25.39 -17.32
N ASN A 252 -10.16 26.21 -16.29
CA ASN A 252 -9.16 27.25 -15.96
C ASN A 252 -8.15 26.81 -14.88
N GLN A 253 -8.45 25.75 -14.10
CA GLN A 253 -7.66 25.30 -12.96
C GLN A 253 -6.87 24.03 -13.23
N LEU A 254 -7.21 23.29 -14.31
CA LEU A 254 -6.58 22.02 -14.63
C LEU A 254 -6.20 21.93 -16.09
N GLU A 255 -5.00 21.44 -16.35
CA GLU A 255 -4.51 21.06 -17.68
C GLU A 255 -4.09 19.59 -17.65
N TYR A 256 -4.68 18.78 -18.52
CA TYR A 256 -4.39 17.37 -18.63
C TYR A 256 -3.59 17.10 -19.92
N ILE A 257 -2.38 16.56 -19.78
CA ILE A 257 -1.43 16.32 -20.87
C ILE A 257 -1.14 14.80 -20.94
N PRO A 258 -1.84 14.06 -21.78
CA PRO A 258 -1.62 12.63 -21.96
C PRO A 258 -0.32 12.33 -22.73
N ASN A 259 0.08 11.05 -22.76
CA ASN A 259 1.27 10.53 -23.46
C ASN A 259 2.56 11.29 -23.08
N THR A 260 2.64 11.78 -21.85
CA THR A 260 3.78 12.57 -21.38
C THR A 260 4.54 11.79 -20.30
N ARG A 261 5.72 11.28 -20.67
CA ARG A 261 6.64 10.64 -19.74
C ARG A 261 7.61 11.67 -19.18
N ILE A 262 7.85 11.58 -17.88
CA ILE A 262 8.94 12.34 -17.28
C ILE A 262 10.26 11.58 -17.43
N THR A 263 11.32 12.32 -17.74
CA THR A 263 12.68 11.82 -17.93
C THR A 263 13.59 12.15 -16.77
N GLY A 264 13.12 13.00 -15.83
CA GLY A 264 13.86 13.35 -14.63
C GLY A 264 13.23 14.50 -13.84
N LEU A 265 13.87 14.81 -12.74
CA LEU A 265 13.52 15.90 -11.83
C LEU A 265 14.76 16.72 -11.49
N ASP A 266 14.69 18.03 -11.74
CA ASP A 266 15.64 19.02 -11.23
C ASP A 266 14.94 19.83 -10.13
N TYR A 267 15.05 19.34 -8.90
CA TYR A 267 14.33 19.94 -7.77
C TYR A 267 14.84 21.33 -7.39
N GLU A 268 16.14 21.60 -7.57
CA GLU A 268 16.75 22.90 -7.26
C GLU A 268 16.22 23.98 -8.20
N LYS A 269 16.14 23.66 -9.50
CA LYS A 269 15.60 24.58 -10.51
C LYS A 269 14.08 24.53 -10.61
N LYS A 270 13.40 23.72 -9.79
CA LYS A 270 11.95 23.53 -9.83
C LYS A 270 11.44 23.14 -11.23
N ARG A 271 12.04 22.09 -11.82
CA ARG A 271 11.73 21.62 -13.17
C ARG A 271 11.47 20.12 -13.18
N VAL A 272 10.35 19.72 -13.74
CA VAL A 272 10.11 18.34 -14.17
C VAL A 272 10.54 18.22 -15.62
N LYS A 273 11.49 17.32 -15.92
CA LYS A 273 11.98 17.05 -17.27
C LYS A 273 11.05 16.08 -17.97
N THR A 274 10.66 16.38 -19.20
CA THR A 274 9.82 15.49 -20.02
C THR A 274 10.43 15.32 -21.42
N GLU A 275 9.90 14.39 -22.20
CA GLU A 275 10.26 14.21 -23.60
C GLU A 275 9.81 15.42 -24.48
N LEU A 276 8.89 16.25 -23.98
CA LEU A 276 8.34 17.42 -24.67
C LEU A 276 8.97 18.74 -24.21
N GLY A 277 9.90 18.68 -23.25
CA GLY A 277 10.54 19.86 -22.64
C GLY A 277 10.36 19.92 -21.14
N ASP A 278 10.99 20.91 -20.51
CA ASP A 278 10.96 21.08 -19.04
C ASP A 278 9.69 21.83 -18.60
N VAL A 279 9.00 21.29 -17.61
CA VAL A 279 7.80 21.89 -17.00
C VAL A 279 8.19 22.51 -15.64
N PRO A 280 8.05 23.83 -15.45
CA PRO A 280 8.31 24.46 -14.16
C PRO A 280 7.23 24.07 -13.15
N PHE A 281 7.57 24.07 -11.86
CA PHE A 281 6.61 23.86 -10.79
C PHE A 281 6.88 24.74 -9.56
N THR A 282 5.81 25.12 -8.89
CA THR A 282 5.84 25.64 -7.52
C THR A 282 5.71 24.46 -6.53
N LEU A 283 4.82 23.52 -6.83
CA LEU A 283 4.65 22.27 -6.09
C LEU A 283 4.63 21.10 -7.07
N ALA A 284 5.33 20.01 -6.74
CA ALA A 284 5.31 18.77 -7.52
C ALA A 284 4.73 17.62 -6.69
N ASP A 285 3.74 16.92 -7.25
CA ASP A 285 3.13 15.67 -6.76
C ASP A 285 3.41 14.56 -7.78
N LEU A 286 4.60 14.02 -7.75
CA LEU A 286 5.06 13.05 -8.73
C LEU A 286 4.87 11.64 -8.18
N ILE A 287 4.09 10.82 -8.86
CA ILE A 287 3.83 9.42 -8.47
C ILE A 287 4.86 8.52 -9.17
N PRO A 288 5.83 7.93 -8.43
CA PRO A 288 6.77 6.98 -9.03
C PRO A 288 6.07 5.67 -9.40
N PRO A 289 6.61 4.87 -10.32
CA PRO A 289 6.20 3.49 -10.49
C PRO A 289 6.26 2.73 -9.15
N MET A 290 5.42 1.71 -9.01
CA MET A 290 5.27 0.97 -7.76
C MET A 290 5.67 -0.49 -7.91
N LYS A 291 6.04 -1.10 -6.79
CA LYS A 291 6.30 -2.54 -6.62
C LYS A 291 5.67 -3.03 -5.31
N ALA A 292 5.59 -4.32 -5.11
CA ALA A 292 5.25 -4.88 -3.81
C ALA A 292 6.29 -4.43 -2.75
N ALA A 293 5.84 -4.33 -1.49
CA ALA A 293 6.74 -3.99 -0.39
C ALA A 293 7.97 -4.90 -0.38
N GLU A 294 9.13 -4.33 -0.07
CA GLU A 294 10.45 -4.95 -0.24
C GLU A 294 10.59 -6.33 0.43
N ILE A 295 9.89 -6.56 1.54
CA ILE A 295 9.88 -7.85 2.24
C ILE A 295 9.46 -9.00 1.32
N VAL A 296 8.56 -8.76 0.35
CA VAL A 296 8.07 -9.78 -0.60
C VAL A 296 9.22 -10.30 -1.48
N ARG A 297 10.08 -9.40 -1.95
CA ARG A 297 11.28 -9.73 -2.73
C ARG A 297 12.34 -10.40 -1.86
N GLN A 298 12.61 -9.84 -0.68
CA GLN A 298 13.60 -10.36 0.26
C GLN A 298 13.37 -11.83 0.62
N VAL A 299 12.09 -12.22 0.79
CA VAL A 299 11.75 -13.61 1.12
C VAL A 299 11.49 -14.50 -0.11
N GLY A 300 11.85 -14.00 -1.30
CA GLY A 300 11.82 -14.76 -2.54
C GLY A 300 10.42 -15.10 -3.08
N LEU A 301 9.39 -14.34 -2.73
CA LEU A 301 8.00 -14.59 -3.18
C LEU A 301 7.65 -13.89 -4.49
N GLY A 302 8.42 -12.91 -4.92
CA GLY A 302 8.25 -12.20 -6.19
C GLY A 302 9.30 -11.12 -6.37
N GLU A 303 9.48 -10.64 -7.61
CA GLU A 303 10.40 -9.54 -7.93
C GLU A 303 9.70 -8.19 -7.80
N ARG A 304 8.93 -7.79 -8.81
CA ARG A 304 8.12 -6.56 -8.73
C ARG A 304 6.81 -6.78 -7.99
N TRP A 305 6.15 -7.91 -8.24
CA TRP A 305 4.90 -8.35 -7.63
C TRP A 305 5.00 -9.84 -7.29
N ALA A 306 4.16 -10.32 -6.38
CA ALA A 306 4.12 -11.72 -6.00
C ALA A 306 2.98 -12.46 -6.70
N ASN A 307 3.28 -13.60 -7.33
CA ASN A 307 2.29 -14.41 -8.01
C ASN A 307 1.51 -15.29 -7.04
N VAL A 308 0.22 -15.40 -7.31
CA VAL A 308 -0.70 -16.30 -6.62
C VAL A 308 -1.10 -17.46 -7.54
N GLN A 309 -1.54 -18.56 -6.95
CA GLN A 309 -2.16 -19.69 -7.66
C GLN A 309 -3.62 -19.29 -7.99
N PRO A 310 -3.96 -18.96 -9.25
CA PRO A 310 -5.34 -18.68 -9.58
C PRO A 310 -6.21 -19.95 -9.45
N PRO A 311 -7.48 -19.84 -9.03
CA PRO A 311 -8.15 -18.60 -8.59
C PRO A 311 -7.97 -18.25 -7.11
N TYR A 312 -7.05 -18.89 -6.42
CA TYR A 312 -6.76 -18.66 -5.00
C TYR A 312 -5.76 -17.51 -4.80
N PHE A 313 -5.72 -16.98 -3.58
CA PHE A 313 -4.71 -16.00 -3.13
C PHE A 313 -3.51 -16.68 -2.44
N LEU A 314 -3.29 -17.94 -2.72
CA LEU A 314 -2.19 -18.74 -2.21
C LEU A 314 -0.92 -18.46 -3.03
N SER A 315 0.23 -18.38 -2.40
CA SER A 315 1.50 -18.19 -3.11
C SER A 315 1.80 -19.37 -4.03
N GLU A 316 2.33 -19.13 -5.24
CA GLU A 316 2.84 -20.19 -6.11
C GLU A 316 4.04 -20.94 -5.50
N LYS A 317 4.70 -20.36 -4.50
CA LYS A 317 5.96 -20.88 -3.93
C LYS A 317 5.80 -21.54 -2.55
N ASP A 318 4.64 -21.41 -1.91
CA ASP A 318 4.42 -21.94 -0.56
C ASP A 318 2.92 -22.04 -0.27
N GLU A 319 2.42 -23.26 -0.07
CA GLU A 319 1.01 -23.55 0.18
C GLU A 319 0.49 -23.08 1.55
N ARG A 320 1.34 -22.58 2.42
CA ARG A 320 0.97 -22.01 3.72
C ARG A 320 1.01 -20.49 3.75
N VAL A 321 1.41 -19.88 2.63
CA VAL A 321 1.56 -18.43 2.50
C VAL A 321 0.47 -17.89 1.58
N TYR A 322 -0.36 -17.00 2.10
CA TYR A 322 -1.35 -16.23 1.36
C TYR A 322 -0.86 -14.82 1.08
N LEU A 323 -1.19 -14.30 -0.11
CA LEU A 323 -0.78 -12.99 -0.59
C LEU A 323 -2.04 -12.16 -0.82
N VAL A 324 -2.18 -11.03 -0.12
CA VAL A 324 -3.42 -10.25 -0.08
C VAL A 324 -3.18 -8.80 -0.48
N GLY A 325 -4.08 -8.25 -1.28
CA GLY A 325 -4.07 -6.84 -1.67
C GLY A 325 -3.05 -6.52 -2.76
N ASP A 326 -2.45 -5.33 -2.67
CA ASP A 326 -1.68 -4.73 -3.76
C ASP A 326 -0.41 -5.49 -4.15
N ILE A 327 0.08 -6.41 -3.32
CA ILE A 327 1.29 -7.17 -3.62
C ILE A 327 1.11 -8.24 -4.71
N THR A 328 -0.14 -8.63 -5.02
CA THR A 328 -0.44 -9.71 -5.97
C THR A 328 -0.06 -9.34 -7.42
N GLY A 329 0.48 -10.30 -8.17
CA GLY A 329 1.05 -10.09 -9.50
C GLY A 329 0.14 -10.52 -10.66
N ASN A 330 0.04 -11.82 -10.89
CA ASN A 330 -0.55 -12.47 -12.08
C ASN A 330 -2.09 -12.54 -12.05
N THR A 331 -2.75 -11.45 -11.68
CA THR A 331 -4.20 -11.35 -11.63
C THR A 331 -4.68 -10.09 -12.33
N PRO A 332 -5.91 -10.08 -12.91
CA PRO A 332 -6.48 -8.87 -13.51
C PRO A 332 -7.05 -7.90 -12.46
N TYR A 333 -6.82 -8.17 -11.18
CA TYR A 333 -7.36 -7.35 -10.10
C TYR A 333 -6.65 -5.99 -10.01
N PRO A 334 -7.40 -4.88 -9.93
CA PRO A 334 -6.80 -3.59 -9.65
C PRO A 334 -6.22 -3.57 -8.23
N LYS A 335 -5.12 -2.86 -8.06
CA LYS A 335 -4.54 -2.64 -6.72
C LYS A 335 -5.38 -1.61 -5.97
N SER A 336 -6.48 -2.06 -5.37
CA SER A 336 -7.48 -1.21 -4.70
C SER A 336 -7.76 -1.65 -3.26
N GLY A 337 -8.26 -0.71 -2.44
CA GLY A 337 -8.70 -1.01 -1.08
C GLY A 337 -9.81 -2.07 -1.06
N MET A 338 -10.76 -2.01 -2.02
CA MET A 338 -11.84 -3.00 -2.12
C MET A 338 -11.32 -4.40 -2.45
N ILE A 339 -10.42 -4.53 -3.42
CA ILE A 339 -9.79 -5.84 -3.71
C ILE A 339 -9.02 -6.36 -2.49
N ALA A 340 -8.29 -5.49 -1.80
CA ALA A 340 -7.57 -5.90 -0.59
C ALA A 340 -8.53 -6.38 0.51
N TYR A 341 -9.64 -5.69 0.72
CA TYR A 341 -10.68 -6.08 1.67
C TYR A 341 -11.36 -7.40 1.28
N VAL A 342 -11.84 -7.52 0.04
CA VAL A 342 -12.57 -8.73 -0.39
C VAL A 342 -11.65 -9.94 -0.46
N SER A 343 -10.42 -9.79 -0.96
CA SER A 343 -9.42 -10.86 -0.93
C SER A 343 -9.08 -11.27 0.52
N GLY A 344 -9.06 -10.32 1.45
CA GLY A 344 -8.90 -10.60 2.88
C GLY A 344 -10.03 -11.47 3.43
N ASN A 345 -11.28 -11.20 3.09
CA ASN A 345 -12.43 -12.03 3.47
C ASN A 345 -12.35 -13.46 2.87
N ILE A 346 -11.96 -13.56 1.60
CA ILE A 346 -11.80 -14.87 0.92
C ILE A 346 -10.71 -15.68 1.61
N VAL A 347 -9.53 -15.09 1.83
CA VAL A 347 -8.40 -15.75 2.49
C VAL A 347 -8.75 -16.16 3.93
N ALA A 348 -9.50 -15.33 4.66
CA ALA A 348 -9.95 -15.68 5.99
C ALA A 348 -10.85 -16.94 5.98
N ARG A 349 -11.78 -17.05 5.03
CA ARG A 349 -12.62 -18.26 4.87
C ARG A 349 -11.78 -19.48 4.49
N HIS A 350 -10.82 -19.33 3.57
CA HIS A 350 -9.91 -20.42 3.18
C HIS A 350 -9.10 -20.94 4.37
N ILE A 351 -8.44 -20.05 5.10
CA ILE A 351 -7.67 -20.43 6.30
C ILE A 351 -8.57 -21.08 7.33
N SER A 352 -9.76 -20.54 7.57
CA SER A 352 -10.71 -21.07 8.55
C SER A 352 -11.19 -22.48 8.19
N GLN A 353 -11.42 -22.78 6.90
CA GLN A 353 -11.78 -24.11 6.43
C GLN A 353 -10.59 -25.09 6.57
N ARG A 354 -9.37 -24.66 6.24
CA ARG A 354 -8.15 -25.46 6.40
C ARG A 354 -7.85 -25.77 7.88
N LEU A 355 -8.05 -24.81 8.76
CA LEU A 355 -7.96 -25.01 10.21
C LEU A 355 -9.01 -26.00 10.73
N GLY A 356 -10.16 -26.09 10.06
CA GLY A 356 -11.19 -27.10 10.29
C GLY A 356 -10.91 -28.47 9.69
N GLY A 357 -9.73 -28.68 9.09
CA GLY A 357 -9.29 -29.97 8.54
C GLY A 357 -9.58 -30.18 7.06
N LYS A 358 -10.20 -29.22 6.34
CA LYS A 358 -10.42 -29.37 4.89
C LYS A 358 -9.10 -29.25 4.12
N ALA A 359 -8.90 -30.15 3.16
CA ALA A 359 -7.84 -30.02 2.18
C ALA A 359 -8.16 -28.86 1.20
N LEU A 360 -7.12 -28.22 0.62
CA LEU A 360 -7.33 -27.10 -0.32
C LEU A 360 -8.24 -27.48 -1.50
N ALA A 361 -8.10 -28.70 -2.03
CA ALA A 361 -8.92 -29.20 -3.14
C ALA A 361 -10.41 -29.30 -2.82
N GLU A 362 -10.79 -29.35 -1.54
CA GLU A 362 -12.18 -29.42 -1.08
C GLU A 362 -12.78 -28.00 -0.87
N ILE A 363 -11.97 -26.95 -1.00
CA ILE A 363 -12.41 -25.58 -0.82
C ILE A 363 -12.69 -24.99 -2.21
N PRO A 364 -13.96 -24.65 -2.51
CA PRO A 364 -14.27 -24.06 -3.81
C PRO A 364 -13.58 -22.73 -4.00
N PRO A 365 -13.14 -22.40 -5.22
CA PRO A 365 -12.54 -21.11 -5.51
C PRO A 365 -13.56 -20.00 -5.34
N GLU A 366 -13.11 -18.91 -4.72
CA GLU A 366 -13.87 -17.68 -4.60
C GLU A 366 -13.13 -16.55 -5.28
N LEU A 367 -13.85 -15.73 -6.05
CA LEU A 367 -13.27 -14.57 -6.75
C LEU A 367 -13.79 -13.28 -6.10
N PRO A 368 -12.95 -12.25 -6.01
CA PRO A 368 -13.37 -10.98 -5.45
C PRO A 368 -14.35 -10.27 -6.39
N THR A 369 -15.03 -9.26 -5.86
CA THR A 369 -15.67 -8.19 -6.61
C THR A 369 -14.97 -6.89 -6.29
N ASN A 370 -15.09 -5.90 -7.17
CA ASN A 370 -14.52 -4.58 -6.94
C ASN A 370 -15.55 -3.50 -7.24
N VAL A 371 -15.61 -2.49 -6.41
CA VAL A 371 -16.25 -1.22 -6.71
C VAL A 371 -15.33 -0.09 -6.26
N CYS A 372 -15.25 0.95 -7.07
CA CYS A 372 -14.37 2.09 -6.80
C CYS A 372 -15.06 3.38 -7.20
N TYR A 373 -15.41 4.18 -6.20
CA TYR A 373 -15.93 5.53 -6.38
C TYR A 373 -14.78 6.52 -6.54
N SER A 374 -15.01 7.60 -7.25
CA SER A 374 -14.08 8.73 -7.35
C SER A 374 -14.83 10.02 -7.35
N PHE A 375 -14.47 10.91 -6.44
CA PHE A 375 -15.01 12.25 -6.37
C PHE A 375 -14.44 13.10 -7.52
N VAL A 376 -15.28 13.93 -8.09
CA VAL A 376 -14.85 14.91 -9.09
C VAL A 376 -14.97 16.34 -8.55
N ASP A 377 -15.73 16.51 -7.47
CA ASP A 377 -15.79 17.68 -6.60
C ASP A 377 -16.22 17.26 -5.17
N SER A 378 -16.63 18.21 -4.31
CA SER A 378 -17.04 17.90 -2.93
C SER A 378 -18.35 17.13 -2.80
N GLU A 379 -19.19 17.14 -3.83
CA GLU A 379 -20.59 16.67 -3.80
C GLU A 379 -20.91 15.59 -4.84
N GLU A 380 -20.12 15.47 -5.91
CA GLU A 380 -20.36 14.55 -7.00
C GLU A 380 -19.26 13.52 -7.17
N ALA A 381 -19.65 12.29 -7.51
CA ALA A 381 -18.73 11.19 -7.79
C ALA A 381 -19.15 10.38 -9.02
N ILE A 382 -18.20 9.64 -9.56
CA ILE A 382 -18.34 8.61 -10.60
C ILE A 382 -17.86 7.26 -10.05
N TRP A 383 -18.25 6.13 -10.65
CA TRP A 383 -17.82 4.82 -10.16
C TRP A 383 -17.50 3.82 -11.26
N VAL A 384 -16.76 2.79 -10.89
CA VAL A 384 -16.50 1.57 -11.68
C VAL A 384 -16.69 0.36 -10.78
N SER A 385 -17.29 -0.70 -11.31
CA SER A 385 -17.30 -2.02 -10.67
C SER A 385 -16.71 -3.06 -11.60
N ASN A 386 -16.15 -4.12 -10.99
CA ASN A 386 -15.62 -5.27 -11.70
C ASN A 386 -16.17 -6.55 -11.07
N ALA A 387 -16.68 -7.43 -11.92
CA ALA A 387 -16.97 -8.82 -11.61
C ALA A 387 -15.90 -9.70 -12.24
N TYR A 388 -15.59 -10.82 -11.60
CA TYR A 388 -14.58 -11.76 -12.07
C TYR A 388 -15.15 -13.16 -12.14
N SER A 389 -14.74 -13.93 -13.15
CA SER A 389 -15.09 -15.32 -13.34
C SER A 389 -13.85 -16.15 -13.66
N TRP A 390 -13.83 -17.41 -13.19
CA TRP A 390 -12.78 -18.34 -13.52
C TRP A 390 -13.13 -19.10 -14.80
N ASP A 391 -12.24 -19.05 -15.79
CA ASP A 391 -12.33 -19.86 -17.00
C ASP A 391 -11.50 -21.11 -16.80
N GLU A 392 -12.18 -22.23 -16.57
CA GLU A 392 -11.54 -23.51 -16.29
C GLU A 392 -10.76 -24.04 -17.50
N ALA A 393 -11.23 -23.80 -18.72
CA ALA A 393 -10.57 -24.25 -19.94
C ALA A 393 -9.29 -23.48 -20.24
N ALA A 394 -9.33 -22.16 -20.06
CA ALA A 394 -8.18 -21.27 -20.29
C ALA A 394 -7.29 -21.12 -19.06
N LYS A 395 -7.69 -21.65 -17.90
CA LYS A 395 -6.99 -21.49 -16.60
C LYS A 395 -6.67 -20.02 -16.28
N GLN A 396 -7.63 -19.13 -16.53
CA GLN A 396 -7.46 -17.70 -16.33
C GLN A 396 -8.69 -17.03 -15.69
N ILE A 397 -8.44 -15.89 -15.06
CA ILE A 397 -9.50 -15.05 -14.50
C ILE A 397 -9.93 -14.05 -15.56
N LYS A 398 -11.22 -14.04 -15.91
CA LYS A 398 -11.86 -13.05 -16.76
C LYS A 398 -12.42 -11.92 -15.92
N ALA A 399 -12.32 -10.68 -16.41
CA ALA A 399 -12.87 -9.50 -15.79
C ALA A 399 -13.96 -8.88 -16.68
N GLN A 400 -15.07 -8.49 -16.05
CA GLN A 400 -16.13 -7.71 -16.67
C GLN A 400 -16.29 -6.40 -15.88
N SER A 401 -16.24 -5.26 -16.56
CA SER A 401 -16.34 -3.94 -15.94
C SER A 401 -17.66 -3.25 -16.30
N THR A 402 -18.25 -2.61 -15.31
CA THR A 402 -19.37 -1.67 -15.48
C THR A 402 -18.93 -0.30 -14.97
N VAL A 403 -19.17 0.75 -15.73
CA VAL A 403 -18.69 2.10 -15.42
C VAL A 403 -19.87 3.07 -15.48
N ASP A 404 -20.05 3.88 -14.43
CA ASP A 404 -20.86 5.07 -14.47
C ASP A 404 -19.96 6.30 -14.55
N ASN A 405 -19.97 6.92 -15.73
CA ASN A 405 -19.21 8.12 -16.02
C ASN A 405 -20.01 9.42 -15.74
N GLN A 406 -21.29 9.30 -15.38
CA GLN A 406 -22.11 10.46 -15.03
C GLN A 406 -21.90 10.80 -13.56
N ARG A 407 -21.33 11.99 -13.32
CA ARG A 407 -21.17 12.49 -11.97
C ARG A 407 -22.53 12.80 -11.33
N SER A 408 -22.68 12.45 -10.06
CA SER A 408 -23.92 12.74 -9.32
C SER A 408 -23.71 12.76 -7.81
N ALA A 409 -24.60 13.47 -7.10
CA ALA A 409 -24.65 13.47 -5.65
C ALA A 409 -25.09 12.11 -5.08
N ALA A 410 -25.89 11.34 -5.83
CA ALA A 410 -26.25 9.97 -5.45
C ALA A 410 -25.02 9.06 -5.40
N ASN A 411 -24.11 9.16 -6.37
CA ASN A 411 -22.85 8.44 -6.38
C ASN A 411 -21.93 8.86 -5.22
N SER A 412 -21.89 10.14 -4.87
CA SER A 412 -21.16 10.63 -3.70
C SER A 412 -21.72 10.04 -2.39
N THR A 413 -23.05 10.06 -2.21
CA THR A 413 -23.72 9.45 -1.05
C THR A 413 -23.39 7.94 -0.96
N ALA A 414 -23.47 7.22 -2.07
CA ALA A 414 -23.11 5.81 -2.14
C ALA A 414 -21.63 5.57 -1.80
N ALA A 415 -20.72 6.44 -2.23
CA ALA A 415 -19.29 6.38 -1.92
C ALA A 415 -19.04 6.50 -0.40
N TYR A 416 -19.69 7.43 0.28
CA TYR A 416 -19.58 7.56 1.74
C TYR A 416 -20.12 6.33 2.46
N GLY A 417 -21.33 5.85 2.11
CA GLY A 417 -21.90 4.64 2.70
C GLY A 417 -21.03 3.41 2.49
N TRP A 418 -20.47 3.26 1.28
CA TRP A 418 -19.52 2.21 0.96
C TRP A 418 -18.28 2.25 1.88
N ALA A 419 -17.62 3.39 1.99
CA ALA A 419 -16.43 3.51 2.81
C ALA A 419 -16.71 3.25 4.30
N GLN A 420 -17.79 3.83 4.83
CA GLN A 420 -18.19 3.68 6.23
C GLN A 420 -18.51 2.23 6.57
N SER A 421 -19.25 1.51 5.70
CA SER A 421 -19.59 0.10 5.94
C SER A 421 -18.34 -0.80 6.00
N LEU A 422 -17.37 -0.56 5.12
CA LEU A 422 -16.11 -1.31 5.13
C LEU A 422 -15.26 -1.00 6.37
N TRP A 423 -15.14 0.27 6.74
CA TRP A 423 -14.40 0.65 7.96
C TRP A 423 -15.05 0.10 9.22
N GLN A 424 -16.38 0.11 9.30
CA GLN A 424 -17.10 -0.50 10.42
C GLN A 424 -16.86 -2.01 10.50
N ASP A 425 -16.86 -2.70 9.36
CA ASP A 425 -16.55 -4.14 9.33
C ASP A 425 -15.08 -4.43 9.68
N MET A 426 -14.14 -3.53 9.39
CA MET A 426 -12.71 -3.69 9.68
C MET A 426 -12.33 -3.29 11.11
N PHE A 427 -12.92 -2.23 11.65
CA PHE A 427 -12.48 -1.59 12.90
C PHE A 427 -13.59 -1.46 13.95
N GLY A 428 -14.83 -1.90 13.65
CA GLY A 428 -15.99 -1.70 14.50
C GLY A 428 -16.61 -0.30 14.35
N PRO A 429 -17.69 -0.04 15.10
CA PRO A 429 -18.33 1.27 15.11
C PRO A 429 -17.33 2.31 15.66
N ARG A 430 -17.39 3.51 15.13
CA ARG A 430 -16.71 4.66 15.75
C ARG A 430 -17.43 5.02 17.04
N ALA A 431 -16.66 5.22 18.08
CA ALA A 431 -17.16 5.73 19.35
C ALA A 431 -17.65 7.17 19.22
#